data_71f592f80f820561afdf0941a2b807d8
#
_entry.id   71f592f80f820561afdf0941a2b807d8
#
_cell.length_a   1.000
_cell.length_b   1.000
_cell.length_c   1.000
_cell.angle_alpha   90.00
_cell.angle_beta   90.00
_cell.angle_gamma   90.00
#
_symmetry.space_group_name_H-M   'P 1'
#
loop_
_entity.id
_entity.type
_entity.pdbx_description
1 polymer ?
#
loop_
_entity_poly.entity_id
_entity_poly.type
_entity_poly.pdbx_seq_one_letter_code
_entity_poly.pdbx_strand_id
1 'polypeptide(L)'
;MSRRAFTTAATTAALAPLVASSRASATPAAQTVGKPGDTRRMTLYAEKLPNGQMGYGLEPGNATIPGPLIEMAEGETLEIEMVNNLDVAASLHVHGVDYDTASDGTKMNNSVVEPGGRRTYTWRTHAPGRHTSGIIEHGSAGYWHYHDHTVGTDHGTGGIRAGLFGPLVVRRKGDILPDKQFTVVFNDMTINNRAANDAPEFTAKLGERVEFIMITHGDFFHTFHIHGHRWADNRTGLLESSKDTTRIIDTRTTGPGDSFGFQVIAGQRVGPGAWMYHCHVQSHADMGMAGVFMVTDADGHMPGHTMPPGGMPH
;
A
#
# COMPACT_ATOMS: atom_id res chain seq x y z
N MET A 1 45.18 -49.55 -37.11
CA MET A 1 44.40 -48.95 -35.96
C MET A 1 44.22 -47.45 -36.24
N SER A 2 43.04 -47.07 -36.72
CA SER A 2 42.78 -45.72 -37.19
C SER A 2 42.09 -44.94 -36.02
N ARG A 3 42.68 -43.78 -35.63
CA ARG A 3 42.08 -42.84 -34.67
C ARG A 3 41.17 -41.89 -35.43
N ARG A 4 39.88 -41.98 -35.16
CA ARG A 4 38.90 -40.98 -35.62
C ARG A 4 38.88 -39.81 -34.62
N ALA A 5 39.15 -38.60 -35.12
CA ALA A 5 38.97 -37.36 -34.40
C ALA A 5 37.50 -36.94 -34.45
N PHE A 6 36.90 -36.66 -33.29
CA PHE A 6 35.58 -36.04 -33.18
C PHE A 6 35.78 -34.53 -33.06
N THR A 7 35.28 -33.78 -34.02
CA THR A 7 35.18 -32.32 -33.99
C THR A 7 33.83 -31.96 -33.41
N THR A 8 33.83 -31.37 -32.21
CA THR A 8 32.62 -30.77 -31.60
C THR A 8 32.53 -29.33 -32.04
N ALA A 9 31.50 -29.00 -32.80
CA ALA A 9 31.12 -27.63 -33.11
C ALA A 9 30.34 -27.02 -31.94
N ALA A 10 30.90 -26.00 -31.30
CA ALA A 10 30.23 -25.23 -30.28
C ALA A 10 29.41 -24.12 -30.95
N THR A 11 28.08 -24.24 -30.90
CA THR A 11 27.15 -23.17 -31.26
C THR A 11 26.97 -22.24 -30.06
N THR A 12 27.53 -21.06 -30.13
CA THR A 12 27.27 -19.96 -29.18
C THR A 12 25.94 -19.30 -29.53
N ALA A 13 24.92 -19.59 -28.76
CA ALA A 13 23.67 -18.84 -28.77
C ALA A 13 23.87 -17.55 -27.96
N ALA A 14 23.84 -16.42 -28.64
CA ALA A 14 23.82 -15.10 -27.99
C ALA A 14 22.43 -14.88 -27.35
N LEU A 15 22.35 -14.94 -26.02
CA LEU A 15 21.22 -14.46 -25.25
C LEU A 15 21.31 -12.93 -25.19
N ALA A 16 20.38 -12.26 -25.86
CA ALA A 16 20.13 -10.82 -25.64
C ALA A 16 19.52 -10.62 -24.26
N PRO A 17 19.97 -9.65 -23.46
CA PRO A 17 19.36 -9.36 -22.18
C PRO A 17 18.02 -8.67 -22.41
N LEU A 18 16.92 -9.31 -21.99
CA LEU A 18 15.63 -8.65 -21.76
C LEU A 18 15.80 -7.78 -20.50
N VAL A 19 16.09 -6.51 -20.69
CA VAL A 19 15.98 -5.52 -19.62
C VAL A 19 14.50 -5.15 -19.51
N ALA A 20 13.75 -5.88 -18.74
CA ALA A 20 12.45 -5.42 -18.25
C ALA A 20 12.71 -4.42 -17.11
N SER A 21 12.75 -3.12 -17.42
CA SER A 21 12.72 -2.10 -16.38
C SER A 21 11.30 -2.08 -15.80
N SER A 22 11.11 -2.70 -14.64
CA SER A 22 9.92 -2.50 -13.83
C SER A 22 9.94 -1.06 -13.31
N ARG A 23 9.28 -0.15 -14.03
CA ARG A 23 9.06 1.20 -13.51
C ARG A 23 8.25 1.10 -12.23
N ALA A 24 8.76 1.70 -11.15
CA ALA A 24 8.00 1.94 -9.93
C ALA A 24 6.65 2.55 -10.30
N SER A 25 5.56 1.86 -9.99
CA SER A 25 4.24 2.47 -10.04
C SER A 25 4.18 3.50 -8.91
N ALA A 26 4.38 4.77 -9.24
CA ALA A 26 3.98 5.82 -8.34
C ALA A 26 2.49 5.59 -8.01
N THR A 27 2.14 5.63 -6.73
CA THR A 27 0.73 5.65 -6.31
C THR A 27 0.05 6.75 -7.13
N PRO A 28 -1.10 6.49 -7.79
CA PRO A 28 -1.81 7.54 -8.51
C PRO A 28 -1.96 8.76 -7.63
N ALA A 29 -1.81 9.96 -8.22
CA ALA A 29 -1.84 11.22 -7.48
C ALA A 29 -3.00 11.23 -6.49
N ALA A 30 -2.69 11.52 -5.22
CA ALA A 30 -3.69 11.63 -4.18
C ALA A 30 -4.79 12.59 -4.62
N GLN A 31 -6.03 12.17 -4.45
CA GLN A 31 -7.16 13.08 -4.68
C GLN A 31 -7.08 14.24 -3.69
N THR A 32 -7.52 15.41 -4.12
CA THR A 32 -7.57 16.58 -3.23
C THR A 32 -8.34 16.25 -1.96
N VAL A 33 -7.71 16.37 -0.81
CA VAL A 33 -8.35 16.19 0.50
C VAL A 33 -9.46 17.24 0.64
N GLY A 34 -10.64 16.82 1.07
CA GLY A 34 -11.76 17.73 1.34
C GLY A 34 -11.51 18.56 2.61
N LYS A 35 -12.53 19.29 3.03
CA LYS A 35 -12.53 20.08 4.27
C LYS A 35 -13.59 19.55 5.21
N PRO A 36 -13.46 19.83 6.51
CA PRO A 36 -14.55 19.54 7.45
C PRO A 36 -15.87 20.16 6.98
N GLY A 37 -16.92 19.35 6.94
CA GLY A 37 -18.26 19.74 6.46
C GLY A 37 -18.50 19.55 4.97
N ASP A 38 -17.47 19.26 4.18
CA ASP A 38 -17.63 18.99 2.75
C ASP A 38 -18.25 17.60 2.52
N THR A 39 -19.02 17.49 1.43
CA THR A 39 -19.40 16.20 0.83
C THR A 39 -18.74 16.10 -0.54
N ARG A 40 -17.82 15.17 -0.67
CA ARG A 40 -17.12 14.90 -1.92
C ARG A 40 -17.64 13.63 -2.58
N ARG A 41 -17.57 13.58 -3.91
CA ARG A 41 -18.00 12.41 -4.70
C ARG A 41 -16.86 11.89 -5.54
N MET A 42 -16.79 10.57 -5.69
CA MET A 42 -15.86 9.90 -6.60
C MET A 42 -16.46 8.62 -7.14
N THR A 43 -15.87 8.12 -8.21
CA THR A 43 -16.18 6.79 -8.76
C THR A 43 -14.97 5.87 -8.54
N LEU A 44 -15.23 4.62 -8.19
CA LEU A 44 -14.23 3.58 -8.03
C LEU A 44 -14.66 2.36 -8.87
N TYR A 45 -13.79 1.89 -9.73
CA TYR A 45 -14.04 0.76 -10.61
C TYR A 45 -13.33 -0.47 -10.08
N ALA A 46 -14.06 -1.58 -9.88
CA ALA A 46 -13.47 -2.89 -9.60
C ALA A 46 -13.30 -3.64 -10.92
N GLU A 47 -12.07 -4.04 -11.24
CA GLU A 47 -11.73 -4.57 -12.57
C GLU A 47 -10.72 -5.71 -12.50
N LYS A 48 -10.70 -6.56 -13.55
CA LYS A 48 -9.62 -7.53 -13.77
C LYS A 48 -8.42 -6.85 -14.42
N LEU A 49 -7.24 -7.20 -13.96
CA LEU A 49 -5.97 -6.81 -14.56
C LEU A 49 -5.54 -7.83 -15.64
N PRO A 50 -4.63 -7.46 -16.56
CA PRO A 50 -4.16 -8.37 -17.62
C PRO A 50 -3.53 -9.68 -17.13
N ASN A 51 -2.98 -9.69 -15.92
CA ASN A 51 -2.39 -10.87 -15.28
C ASN A 51 -3.41 -11.76 -14.54
N GLY A 52 -4.70 -11.44 -14.65
CA GLY A 52 -5.79 -12.18 -14.01
C GLY A 52 -6.08 -11.79 -12.55
N GLN A 53 -5.27 -10.91 -11.95
CA GLN A 53 -5.57 -10.32 -10.65
C GLN A 53 -6.75 -9.34 -10.77
N MET A 54 -7.23 -8.84 -9.63
CA MET A 54 -8.30 -7.85 -9.55
C MET A 54 -7.78 -6.61 -8.83
N GLY A 55 -8.32 -5.44 -9.13
CA GLY A 55 -7.91 -4.22 -8.48
C GLY A 55 -9.00 -3.15 -8.55
N TYR A 56 -8.75 -2.04 -7.85
CA TYR A 56 -9.58 -0.85 -7.94
C TYR A 56 -8.88 0.23 -8.77
N GLY A 57 -9.66 1.03 -9.49
CA GLY A 57 -9.19 2.17 -10.28
C GLY A 57 -10.11 3.38 -10.19
N LEU A 58 -9.57 4.59 -10.46
CA LEU A 58 -10.37 5.84 -10.50
C LEU A 58 -11.03 6.06 -11.86
N GLU A 59 -10.57 5.37 -12.89
CA GLU A 59 -11.08 5.43 -14.25
C GLU A 59 -11.17 4.02 -14.83
N PRO A 60 -12.09 3.76 -15.77
CA PRO A 60 -12.18 2.47 -16.43
C PRO A 60 -10.87 2.07 -17.11
N GLY A 61 -10.44 0.83 -16.90
CA GLY A 61 -9.21 0.28 -17.47
C GLY A 61 -7.92 0.66 -16.72
N ASN A 62 -8.02 1.41 -15.64
CA ASN A 62 -6.87 1.90 -14.86
C ASN A 62 -6.80 1.30 -13.43
N ALA A 63 -7.34 0.09 -13.24
CA ALA A 63 -7.23 -0.60 -11.96
C ALA A 63 -5.77 -0.93 -11.61
N THR A 64 -5.43 -0.77 -10.34
CA THR A 64 -4.08 -1.02 -9.79
C THR A 64 -4.13 -1.88 -8.54
N ILE A 65 -2.99 -2.44 -8.15
CA ILE A 65 -2.78 -3.12 -6.86
C ILE A 65 -1.52 -2.53 -6.20
N PRO A 66 -1.64 -1.92 -5.02
CA PRO A 66 -2.87 -1.57 -4.33
C PRO A 66 -3.76 -0.65 -5.17
N GLY A 67 -5.06 -0.61 -4.84
CA GLY A 67 -5.99 0.38 -5.38
C GLY A 67 -5.58 1.81 -5.03
N PRO A 68 -6.28 2.83 -5.54
CA PRO A 68 -5.93 4.24 -5.34
C PRO A 68 -5.86 4.61 -3.86
N LEU A 69 -4.89 5.46 -3.49
CA LEU A 69 -4.91 6.12 -2.19
C LEU A 69 -6.10 7.09 -2.14
N ILE A 70 -6.98 6.86 -1.17
CA ILE A 70 -8.06 7.78 -0.83
C ILE A 70 -7.64 8.59 0.39
N GLU A 71 -7.72 9.92 0.32
CA GLU A 71 -7.48 10.78 1.46
C GLU A 71 -8.77 11.53 1.82
N MET A 72 -9.05 11.63 3.13
CA MET A 72 -10.15 12.39 3.69
C MET A 72 -9.65 13.31 4.80
N ALA A 73 -10.38 14.41 5.04
CA ALA A 73 -10.20 15.21 6.25
C ALA A 73 -11.13 14.73 7.38
N GLU A 74 -10.76 14.91 8.65
CA GLU A 74 -11.72 14.74 9.74
C GLU A 74 -12.90 15.71 9.56
N GLY A 75 -14.12 15.18 9.65
CA GLY A 75 -15.38 15.92 9.43
C GLY A 75 -15.87 15.94 7.99
N GLU A 76 -15.21 15.23 7.06
CA GLU A 76 -15.62 15.10 5.66
C GLU A 76 -16.60 13.93 5.48
N THR A 77 -17.48 14.05 4.48
CA THR A 77 -18.29 12.94 3.94
C THR A 77 -17.80 12.62 2.53
N LEU A 78 -17.60 11.33 2.23
CA LEU A 78 -17.21 10.85 0.91
C LEU A 78 -18.28 9.87 0.40
N GLU A 79 -18.88 10.19 -0.74
CA GLU A 79 -19.80 9.31 -1.48
C GLU A 79 -19.01 8.65 -2.63
N ILE A 80 -18.87 7.32 -2.58
CA ILE A 80 -18.13 6.55 -3.58
C ILE A 80 -19.12 5.72 -4.40
N GLU A 81 -19.30 6.05 -5.68
CA GLU A 81 -19.98 5.16 -6.61
C GLU A 81 -19.02 4.04 -7.02
N MET A 82 -19.18 2.86 -6.46
CA MET A 82 -18.47 1.67 -6.92
C MET A 82 -19.15 1.10 -8.15
N VAL A 83 -18.40 0.94 -9.24
CA VAL A 83 -18.81 0.27 -10.49
C VAL A 83 -18.11 -1.09 -10.54
N ASN A 84 -18.88 -2.16 -10.60
CA ASN A 84 -18.32 -3.52 -10.67
C ASN A 84 -18.21 -3.98 -12.12
N ASN A 85 -17.01 -3.90 -12.68
CA ASN A 85 -16.67 -4.41 -14.01
C ASN A 85 -16.13 -5.85 -13.99
N LEU A 86 -16.23 -6.54 -12.83
CA LEU A 86 -15.89 -7.96 -12.72
C LEU A 86 -17.05 -8.84 -13.18
N ASP A 87 -16.78 -10.12 -13.41
CA ASP A 87 -17.75 -11.17 -13.72
C ASP A 87 -18.32 -11.87 -12.47
N VAL A 88 -17.96 -11.39 -11.28
CA VAL A 88 -18.43 -11.85 -9.97
C VAL A 88 -18.93 -10.67 -9.16
N ALA A 89 -19.83 -10.91 -8.19
CA ALA A 89 -20.23 -9.90 -7.23
C ALA A 89 -19.02 -9.45 -6.42
N ALA A 90 -18.92 -8.14 -6.18
CA ALA A 90 -17.86 -7.51 -5.42
C ALA A 90 -18.41 -6.43 -4.49
N SER A 91 -17.60 -5.88 -3.62
CA SER A 91 -18.04 -4.87 -2.68
C SER A 91 -16.93 -3.88 -2.30
N LEU A 92 -17.28 -2.92 -1.46
CA LEU A 92 -16.36 -1.96 -0.89
C LEU A 92 -16.64 -1.84 0.62
N HIS A 93 -15.78 -2.47 1.41
CA HIS A 93 -15.75 -2.36 2.87
C HIS A 93 -14.60 -1.45 3.29
N VAL A 94 -14.77 -0.73 4.39
CA VAL A 94 -13.77 0.25 4.87
C VAL A 94 -13.53 0.12 6.36
N HIS A 95 -12.32 0.38 6.77
CA HIS A 95 -11.90 0.43 8.16
C HIS A 95 -11.71 1.87 8.67
N GLY A 96 -12.00 2.10 9.96
CA GLY A 96 -11.61 3.29 10.71
C GLY A 96 -12.43 4.55 10.49
N VAL A 97 -13.49 4.50 9.70
CA VAL A 97 -14.41 5.62 9.45
C VAL A 97 -15.87 5.21 9.73
N ASP A 98 -16.77 6.17 9.76
CA ASP A 98 -18.19 5.95 10.07
C ASP A 98 -18.96 5.64 8.79
N TYR A 99 -19.82 4.62 8.84
CA TYR A 99 -20.73 4.26 7.76
C TYR A 99 -21.98 3.57 8.34
N ASP A 100 -23.05 3.53 7.57
CA ASP A 100 -24.24 2.75 7.91
C ASP A 100 -24.20 1.35 7.27
N THR A 101 -25.12 0.47 7.66
CA THR A 101 -25.18 -0.91 7.13
C THR A 101 -25.38 -0.96 5.61
N ALA A 102 -25.95 0.08 5.00
CA ALA A 102 -26.08 0.16 3.54
C ALA A 102 -24.73 0.37 2.83
N SER A 103 -23.73 0.85 3.57
CA SER A 103 -22.36 1.10 3.09
C SER A 103 -21.32 0.14 3.69
N ASP A 104 -21.76 -0.96 4.30
CA ASP A 104 -20.89 -1.94 4.96
C ASP A 104 -20.12 -2.86 3.99
N GLY A 105 -20.61 -3.05 2.76
CA GLY A 105 -19.95 -3.88 1.76
C GLY A 105 -20.12 -5.39 1.97
N THR A 106 -21.07 -5.83 2.79
CA THR A 106 -21.26 -7.25 3.12
C THR A 106 -22.55 -7.83 2.52
N LYS A 107 -22.55 -9.14 2.27
CA LYS A 107 -23.76 -9.89 1.88
C LYS A 107 -24.81 -9.86 2.98
N MET A 108 -24.39 -9.91 4.24
CA MET A 108 -25.30 -9.87 5.40
C MET A 108 -26.17 -8.60 5.38
N ASN A 109 -25.61 -7.47 4.98
CA ASN A 109 -26.29 -6.19 4.89
C ASN A 109 -26.85 -5.88 3.50
N ASN A 110 -26.82 -6.85 2.56
CA ASN A 110 -27.23 -6.66 1.18
C ASN A 110 -26.59 -5.43 0.52
N SER A 111 -25.31 -5.21 0.82
CA SER A 111 -24.55 -4.03 0.38
C SER A 111 -23.42 -4.39 -0.60
N VAL A 112 -23.64 -5.42 -1.41
CA VAL A 112 -22.74 -5.87 -2.48
C VAL A 112 -23.17 -5.30 -3.83
N VAL A 113 -22.29 -5.42 -4.84
CA VAL A 113 -22.52 -4.95 -6.21
C VAL A 113 -22.40 -6.13 -7.16
N GLU A 114 -23.50 -6.46 -7.84
CA GLU A 114 -23.53 -7.54 -8.83
C GLU A 114 -22.67 -7.19 -10.07
N PRO A 115 -22.26 -8.18 -10.88
CA PRO A 115 -21.54 -7.94 -12.13
C PRO A 115 -22.23 -6.91 -13.04
N GLY A 116 -21.47 -5.90 -13.49
CA GLY A 116 -21.99 -4.80 -14.32
C GLY A 116 -22.84 -3.78 -13.53
N GLY A 117 -23.06 -4.00 -12.24
CA GLY A 117 -23.83 -3.12 -11.38
C GLY A 117 -23.02 -1.96 -10.81
N ARG A 118 -23.71 -1.09 -10.08
CA ARG A 118 -23.11 0.03 -9.35
C ARG A 118 -23.84 0.28 -8.04
N ARG A 119 -23.13 0.85 -7.06
CA ARG A 119 -23.68 1.21 -5.75
C ARG A 119 -22.89 2.37 -5.18
N THR A 120 -23.59 3.29 -4.48
CA THR A 120 -22.94 4.35 -3.71
C THR A 120 -22.72 3.89 -2.28
N TYR A 121 -21.49 3.97 -1.81
CA TYR A 121 -21.06 3.81 -0.42
C TYR A 121 -20.79 5.19 0.16
N THR A 122 -21.26 5.44 1.37
CA THR A 122 -21.08 6.74 2.05
C THR A 122 -20.20 6.55 3.29
N TRP A 123 -19.03 7.15 3.27
CA TRP A 123 -18.08 7.18 4.38
C TRP A 123 -18.08 8.55 5.02
N ARG A 124 -18.05 8.58 6.34
CA ARG A 124 -18.02 9.82 7.12
C ARG A 124 -16.86 9.77 8.10
N THR A 125 -16.31 10.90 8.40
CA THR A 125 -15.24 11.07 9.37
C THR A 125 -15.64 12.12 10.39
N HIS A 126 -15.07 12.02 11.61
CA HIS A 126 -15.33 12.98 12.67
C HIS A 126 -14.04 13.40 13.37
N ALA A 127 -14.02 14.61 13.91
CA ALA A 127 -12.93 15.09 14.76
C ALA A 127 -13.05 14.51 16.18
N PRO A 128 -11.95 14.47 16.97
CA PRO A 128 -12.04 14.10 18.38
C PRO A 128 -13.07 14.93 19.12
N GLY A 129 -13.81 14.28 19.99
CA GLY A 129 -14.90 14.94 20.74
C GLY A 129 -15.18 14.29 22.07
N ARG A 130 -16.31 14.68 22.65
CA ARG A 130 -16.87 14.06 23.85
C ARG A 130 -18.31 13.68 23.59
N HIS A 131 -18.61 12.41 23.67
CA HIS A 131 -19.97 11.90 23.61
C HIS A 131 -20.80 12.38 24.81
N THR A 132 -22.10 12.44 24.64
CA THR A 132 -23.05 12.84 25.73
C THR A 132 -22.96 11.94 26.98
N SER A 133 -22.50 10.69 26.83
CA SER A 133 -22.18 9.78 27.94
C SER A 133 -20.90 10.16 28.73
N GLY A 134 -20.14 11.16 28.26
CA GLY A 134 -18.86 11.56 28.83
C GLY A 134 -17.65 10.80 28.29
N ILE A 135 -17.84 9.82 27.40
CA ILE A 135 -16.75 9.10 26.73
C ILE A 135 -16.04 10.06 25.76
N ILE A 136 -14.72 10.00 25.75
CA ILE A 136 -13.90 10.74 24.79
C ILE A 136 -13.83 9.94 23.50
N GLU A 137 -14.18 10.57 22.39
CA GLU A 137 -14.07 10.02 21.03
C GLU A 137 -12.76 10.44 20.41
N HIS A 138 -12.08 9.50 19.76
CA HIS A 138 -10.70 9.69 19.26
C HIS A 138 -10.63 10.54 17.99
N GLY A 139 -11.71 10.64 17.23
CA GLY A 139 -11.71 11.11 15.85
C GLY A 139 -11.21 10.05 14.89
N SER A 140 -11.44 10.29 13.59
CA SER A 140 -11.17 9.32 12.53
C SER A 140 -9.75 9.42 11.96
N ALA A 141 -8.94 10.42 12.36
CA ALA A 141 -7.61 10.61 11.79
C ALA A 141 -6.70 9.40 12.01
N GLY A 142 -6.13 8.89 10.92
CA GLY A 142 -5.28 7.70 10.95
C GLY A 142 -5.01 7.16 9.56
N TYR A 143 -4.36 6.00 9.55
CA TYR A 143 -4.05 5.23 8.36
C TYR A 143 -4.92 3.99 8.37
N TRP A 144 -5.79 3.90 7.41
CA TRP A 144 -6.82 2.90 7.27
C TRP A 144 -6.72 2.23 5.92
N HIS A 145 -7.67 1.36 5.60
CA HIS A 145 -7.74 0.70 4.31
C HIS A 145 -9.19 0.37 3.93
N TYR A 146 -9.38 0.10 2.66
CA TYR A 146 -10.63 -0.44 2.12
C TYR A 146 -10.34 -1.70 1.32
N HIS A 147 -11.30 -2.61 1.26
CA HIS A 147 -11.15 -3.87 0.54
C HIS A 147 -12.50 -4.48 0.15
N ASP A 148 -12.46 -5.50 -0.70
CA ASP A 148 -13.63 -6.34 -0.99
C ASP A 148 -13.95 -7.25 0.19
N HIS A 149 -15.26 -7.46 0.42
CA HIS A 149 -15.76 -8.37 1.46
C HIS A 149 -16.71 -9.45 0.91
N THR A 150 -16.59 -9.79 -0.39
CA THR A 150 -17.58 -10.60 -1.10
C THR A 150 -16.99 -11.69 -1.99
N VAL A 151 -15.90 -11.41 -2.71
CA VAL A 151 -15.33 -12.34 -3.69
C VAL A 151 -14.74 -13.57 -3.02
N GLY A 152 -15.17 -14.73 -3.43
CA GLY A 152 -14.67 -16.04 -2.99
C GLY A 152 -15.27 -16.57 -1.69
N THR A 153 -15.48 -15.72 -0.69
CA THR A 153 -16.10 -16.05 0.60
C THR A 153 -16.94 -14.88 1.12
N ASP A 154 -17.68 -15.08 2.22
CA ASP A 154 -18.42 -14.00 2.87
C ASP A 154 -17.52 -12.99 3.60
N HIS A 155 -16.22 -13.22 3.62
CA HIS A 155 -15.19 -12.31 4.13
C HIS A 155 -14.27 -11.74 3.03
N GLY A 156 -14.60 -11.93 1.74
CA GLY A 156 -13.84 -11.39 0.62
C GLY A 156 -12.44 -11.97 0.43
N THR A 157 -12.16 -13.15 0.98
CA THR A 157 -10.81 -13.76 0.95
C THR A 157 -10.26 -13.86 -0.47
N GLY A 158 -11.11 -14.23 -1.45
CA GLY A 158 -10.71 -14.30 -2.86
C GLY A 158 -10.38 -12.94 -3.44
N GLY A 159 -11.17 -11.91 -3.13
CA GLY A 159 -10.97 -10.54 -3.57
C GLY A 159 -9.70 -9.92 -3.00
N ILE A 160 -9.48 -10.07 -1.69
CA ILE A 160 -8.26 -9.59 -1.02
C ILE A 160 -7.02 -10.26 -1.63
N ARG A 161 -7.02 -11.59 -1.77
CA ARG A 161 -5.89 -12.31 -2.40
C ARG A 161 -5.67 -11.93 -3.86
N ALA A 162 -6.74 -11.56 -4.56
CA ALA A 162 -6.63 -11.10 -5.94
C ALA A 162 -6.17 -9.64 -6.08
N GLY A 163 -6.24 -8.82 -5.00
CA GLY A 163 -5.76 -7.44 -4.99
C GLY A 163 -6.84 -6.37 -4.81
N LEU A 164 -8.08 -6.74 -4.50
CA LEU A 164 -9.17 -5.79 -4.23
C LEU A 164 -9.02 -5.16 -2.84
N PHE A 165 -8.03 -4.30 -2.68
CA PHE A 165 -7.76 -3.50 -1.50
C PHE A 165 -7.04 -2.20 -1.88
N GLY A 166 -7.12 -1.21 -1.00
CA GLY A 166 -6.37 0.04 -1.16
C GLY A 166 -6.26 0.84 0.15
N PRO A 167 -5.35 1.81 0.21
CA PRO A 167 -5.12 2.64 1.38
C PRO A 167 -6.15 3.76 1.51
N LEU A 168 -6.50 4.07 2.76
CA LEU A 168 -7.26 5.24 3.16
C LEU A 168 -6.48 6.01 4.23
N VAL A 169 -6.28 7.30 4.05
CA VAL A 169 -5.67 8.18 5.05
C VAL A 169 -6.66 9.26 5.44
N VAL A 170 -6.95 9.37 6.73
CA VAL A 170 -7.76 10.47 7.27
C VAL A 170 -6.84 11.48 7.95
N ARG A 171 -6.83 12.70 7.44
CA ARG A 171 -5.99 13.81 7.90
C ARG A 171 -6.69 14.62 8.99
N ARG A 172 -5.95 14.92 10.04
CA ARG A 172 -6.35 15.90 11.05
C ARG A 172 -5.91 17.30 10.64
N LYS A 173 -6.68 18.30 10.99
CA LYS A 173 -6.27 19.71 10.78
C LYS A 173 -4.94 19.98 11.46
N GLY A 174 -3.96 20.41 10.67
CA GLY A 174 -2.60 20.73 11.13
C GLY A 174 -1.60 19.58 10.95
N ASP A 175 -2.02 18.43 10.43
CA ASP A 175 -1.07 17.39 10.03
C ASP A 175 -0.09 17.92 8.99
N ILE A 176 1.17 17.58 9.16
CA ILE A 176 2.22 17.91 8.19
C ILE A 176 2.08 16.92 7.02
N LEU A 177 1.91 17.46 5.81
CA LEU A 177 1.78 16.64 4.62
C LEU A 177 3.16 16.18 4.12
N PRO A 178 3.27 14.94 3.60
CA PRO A 178 4.49 14.43 3.01
C PRO A 178 4.71 15.00 1.59
N ASP A 179 5.95 14.96 1.12
CA ASP A 179 6.30 15.22 -0.28
C ASP A 179 5.97 14.01 -1.17
N LYS A 180 6.07 12.81 -0.60
CA LYS A 180 5.77 11.53 -1.27
C LYS A 180 5.08 10.55 -0.34
N GLN A 181 4.25 9.70 -0.93
CA GLN A 181 3.52 8.64 -0.22
C GLN A 181 3.76 7.30 -0.90
N PHE A 182 4.04 6.28 -0.09
CA PHE A 182 4.26 4.92 -0.53
C PHE A 182 3.35 3.96 0.23
N THR A 183 2.63 3.12 -0.50
CA THR A 183 1.78 2.09 0.09
C THR A 183 2.48 0.75 0.03
N VAL A 184 2.59 0.10 1.17
CA VAL A 184 3.13 -1.25 1.33
C VAL A 184 2.04 -2.14 1.91
N VAL A 185 1.60 -3.12 1.16
CA VAL A 185 0.61 -4.09 1.61
C VAL A 185 1.27 -5.46 1.70
N PHE A 186 1.39 -5.98 2.91
CA PHE A 186 1.73 -7.37 3.13
C PHE A 186 0.45 -8.19 3.00
N ASN A 187 0.36 -9.01 1.95
CA ASN A 187 -0.77 -9.88 1.68
C ASN A 187 -0.27 -11.32 1.52
N ASP A 188 -0.50 -12.15 2.53
CA ASP A 188 0.20 -13.43 2.69
C ASP A 188 1.71 -13.25 2.48
N MET A 189 2.33 -13.99 1.55
CA MET A 189 3.78 -13.94 1.29
C MET A 189 4.16 -12.98 0.15
N THR A 190 3.35 -11.94 -0.11
CA THR A 190 3.60 -10.95 -1.16
C THR A 190 3.67 -9.53 -0.61
N ILE A 191 4.29 -8.63 -1.37
CA ILE A 191 4.25 -7.18 -1.15
C ILE A 191 3.49 -6.56 -2.33
N ASN A 192 2.34 -5.90 -2.05
CA ASN A 192 1.46 -5.32 -3.09
C ASN A 192 1.04 -6.36 -4.15
N ASN A 193 0.76 -7.61 -3.73
CA ASN A 193 0.49 -8.76 -4.60
C ASN A 193 1.59 -9.09 -5.62
N ARG A 194 2.81 -8.68 -5.36
CA ARG A 194 3.99 -9.04 -6.14
C ARG A 194 4.82 -10.06 -5.36
N ALA A 195 5.30 -11.08 -6.07
CA ALA A 195 6.18 -12.09 -5.49
C ALA A 195 7.60 -11.56 -5.27
N ALA A 196 8.41 -12.36 -4.60
CA ALA A 196 9.84 -12.13 -4.46
C ALA A 196 10.48 -11.68 -5.78
N ASN A 197 11.48 -10.84 -5.76
CA ASN A 197 12.17 -10.22 -6.90
C ASN A 197 11.34 -9.20 -7.73
N ASP A 198 10.04 -9.06 -7.48
CA ASP A 198 9.18 -8.05 -8.12
C ASP A 198 8.54 -7.11 -7.07
N ALA A 199 9.06 -7.12 -5.84
CA ALA A 199 8.59 -6.22 -4.79
C ALA A 199 8.76 -4.75 -5.22
N PRO A 200 7.86 -3.85 -4.80
CA PRO A 200 7.91 -2.45 -5.21
C PRO A 200 9.24 -1.78 -4.83
N GLU A 201 9.80 -1.02 -5.75
CA GLU A 201 10.88 -0.08 -5.48
C GLU A 201 10.28 1.31 -5.27
N PHE A 202 10.65 1.96 -4.17
CA PHE A 202 10.22 3.32 -3.85
C PHE A 202 11.40 4.26 -3.97
N THR A 203 11.18 5.45 -4.53
CA THR A 203 12.27 6.42 -4.76
C THR A 203 11.93 7.79 -4.18
N ALA A 204 12.86 8.35 -3.40
CA ALA A 204 12.81 9.71 -2.91
C ALA A 204 14.18 10.40 -3.02
N LYS A 205 14.20 11.73 -3.04
CA LYS A 205 15.43 12.50 -2.92
C LYS A 205 15.81 12.66 -1.44
N LEU A 206 17.11 12.78 -1.20
CA LEU A 206 17.64 13.11 0.11
C LEU A 206 16.96 14.37 0.68
N GLY A 207 16.40 14.27 1.86
CA GLY A 207 15.68 15.35 2.54
C GLY A 207 14.20 15.45 2.25
N GLU A 208 13.65 14.73 1.27
CA GLU A 208 12.19 14.66 1.06
C GLU A 208 11.53 14.00 2.27
N ARG A 209 10.36 14.52 2.65
CA ARG A 209 9.48 13.91 3.64
C ARG A 209 8.65 12.83 2.98
N VAL A 210 8.86 11.62 3.40
CA VAL A 210 8.20 10.43 2.85
C VAL A 210 7.24 9.86 3.88
N GLU A 211 6.06 9.50 3.44
CA GLU A 211 5.06 8.77 4.22
C GLU A 211 4.93 7.33 3.70
N PHE A 212 5.11 6.38 4.61
CA PHE A 212 4.79 4.98 4.36
C PHE A 212 3.41 4.66 4.95
N ILE A 213 2.58 4.03 4.15
CA ILE A 213 1.25 3.55 4.52
C ILE A 213 1.30 2.03 4.47
N MET A 214 1.21 1.40 5.66
CA MET A 214 1.31 -0.03 5.83
C MET A 214 -0.06 -0.63 6.03
N ILE A 215 -0.33 -1.74 5.33
CA ILE A 215 -1.54 -2.55 5.46
C ILE A 215 -1.13 -4.01 5.52
N THR A 216 -1.80 -4.82 6.33
CA THR A 216 -1.60 -6.26 6.39
C THR A 216 -2.90 -6.98 6.11
N HIS A 217 -2.87 -7.87 5.13
CA HIS A 217 -3.93 -8.79 4.77
C HIS A 217 -3.43 -10.24 4.78
N GLY A 218 -4.33 -11.19 4.49
CA GLY A 218 -4.02 -12.61 4.42
C GLY A 218 -4.06 -13.30 5.79
N ASP A 219 -3.30 -14.38 5.95
CA ASP A 219 -3.38 -15.27 7.10
C ASP A 219 -2.18 -15.14 8.05
N PHE A 220 -1.15 -14.35 7.70
CA PHE A 220 0.11 -14.30 8.44
C PHE A 220 0.33 -12.98 9.20
N PHE A 221 0.99 -13.07 10.35
CA PHE A 221 1.59 -11.93 11.02
C PHE A 221 2.92 -11.56 10.37
N HIS A 222 3.20 -10.28 10.33
CA HIS A 222 4.43 -9.72 9.77
C HIS A 222 5.06 -8.72 10.72
N THR A 223 6.31 -8.34 10.40
CA THR A 223 6.99 -7.26 11.11
C THR A 223 7.65 -6.37 10.06
N PHE A 224 7.07 -5.20 9.82
CA PHE A 224 7.65 -4.25 8.88
C PHE A 224 8.91 -3.62 9.49
N HIS A 225 10.02 -3.68 8.75
CA HIS A 225 11.27 -3.01 9.07
C HIS A 225 11.80 -2.25 7.86
N ILE A 226 12.47 -1.12 8.10
CA ILE A 226 13.16 -0.35 7.06
C ILE A 226 14.55 0.05 7.56
N HIS A 227 15.57 -0.25 6.78
CA HIS A 227 16.96 0.05 7.09
C HIS A 227 17.22 1.55 7.16
N GLY A 228 18.07 1.97 8.09
CA GLY A 228 18.55 3.33 8.21
C GLY A 228 17.53 4.38 8.68
N HIS A 229 16.25 4.08 8.66
CA HIS A 229 15.17 5.00 9.00
C HIS A 229 14.43 4.55 10.25
N ARG A 230 13.90 5.50 11.01
CA ARG A 230 13.15 5.26 12.25
C ARG A 230 12.08 6.33 12.44
N TRP A 231 11.05 5.99 13.18
CA TRP A 231 9.89 6.88 13.39
C TRP A 231 9.37 6.78 14.83
N ALA A 232 8.53 7.74 15.23
CA ALA A 232 7.82 7.69 16.51
C ALA A 232 6.65 6.70 16.44
N ASP A 233 6.49 5.87 17.47
CA ASP A 233 5.40 4.89 17.57
C ASP A 233 4.08 5.60 17.97
N ASN A 234 3.58 6.44 17.08
CA ASN A 234 2.35 7.20 17.22
C ASN A 234 1.62 7.29 15.87
N ARG A 235 0.54 8.08 15.81
CA ARG A 235 -0.30 8.20 14.61
C ARG A 235 0.44 8.68 13.35
N THR A 236 1.41 9.57 13.48
CA THR A 236 2.06 10.22 12.32
C THR A 236 3.50 9.77 12.07
N GLY A 237 4.08 9.05 13.02
CA GLY A 237 5.52 8.75 13.00
C GLY A 237 6.41 9.92 13.39
N LEU A 238 5.85 11.08 13.73
CA LEU A 238 6.59 12.31 14.06
C LEU A 238 6.53 12.60 15.56
N LEU A 239 7.60 13.13 16.10
CA LEU A 239 7.60 13.73 17.44
C LEU A 239 6.94 15.11 17.38
N GLU A 240 6.08 15.42 18.33
CA GLU A 240 5.39 16.72 18.41
C GLU A 240 6.30 17.83 18.97
N SER A 241 7.31 17.45 19.77
CA SER A 241 8.28 18.39 20.35
C SER A 241 9.56 17.69 20.77
N SER A 242 10.60 18.46 21.16
CA SER A 242 11.83 17.92 21.73
C SER A 242 11.64 17.26 23.12
N LYS A 243 10.48 17.45 23.75
CA LYS A 243 10.11 16.86 25.05
C LYS A 243 9.15 15.67 24.89
N ASP A 244 8.77 15.33 23.67
CA ASP A 244 7.93 14.18 23.39
C ASP A 244 8.70 12.89 23.73
N THR A 245 8.11 12.05 24.58
CA THR A 245 8.70 10.82 25.08
C THR A 245 8.20 9.58 24.32
N THR A 246 7.54 9.78 23.22
CA THR A 246 7.08 8.68 22.35
C THR A 246 8.26 7.79 21.95
N ARG A 247 8.06 6.49 22.06
CA ARG A 247 9.07 5.50 21.68
C ARG A 247 9.46 5.64 20.21
N ILE A 248 10.74 5.63 19.91
CA ILE A 248 11.26 5.58 18.55
C ILE A 248 11.50 4.13 18.17
N ILE A 249 11.00 3.74 17.00
CA ILE A 249 11.11 2.38 16.46
C ILE A 249 11.60 2.44 15.01
N ASP A 250 12.08 1.32 14.52
CA ASP A 250 12.40 1.04 13.10
C ASP A 250 11.75 -0.24 12.61
N THR A 251 11.02 -0.91 13.51
CA THR A 251 10.31 -2.16 13.25
C THR A 251 8.98 -2.16 13.99
N ARG A 252 7.90 -2.59 13.31
CA ARG A 252 6.57 -2.75 13.91
C ARG A 252 5.93 -4.06 13.50
N THR A 253 5.46 -4.82 14.50
CA THR A 253 4.63 -6.00 14.27
C THR A 253 3.24 -5.58 13.80
N THR A 254 2.68 -6.32 12.84
CA THR A 254 1.38 -6.10 12.23
C THR A 254 0.71 -7.43 11.89
N GLY A 255 -0.60 -7.51 12.03
CA GLY A 255 -1.41 -8.70 11.76
C GLY A 255 -2.47 -8.45 10.71
N PRO A 256 -3.15 -9.50 10.23
CA PRO A 256 -4.25 -9.36 9.27
C PRO A 256 -5.31 -8.37 9.75
N GLY A 257 -5.66 -7.39 8.90
CA GLY A 257 -6.58 -6.30 9.20
C GLY A 257 -5.94 -5.07 9.85
N ASP A 258 -4.66 -5.13 10.25
CA ASP A 258 -3.95 -3.95 10.76
C ASP A 258 -3.56 -3.00 9.64
N SER A 259 -3.56 -1.71 9.97
CA SER A 259 -2.93 -0.67 9.16
C SER A 259 -2.31 0.41 10.04
N PHE A 260 -1.24 1.00 9.58
CA PHE A 260 -0.57 2.12 10.23
C PHE A 260 0.21 2.92 9.19
N GLY A 261 0.64 4.11 9.55
CA GLY A 261 1.53 4.89 8.71
C GLY A 261 2.50 5.71 9.55
N PHE A 262 3.53 6.17 8.91
CA PHE A 262 4.55 6.99 9.54
C PHE A 262 5.28 7.83 8.50
N GLN A 263 5.87 8.93 8.95
CA GLN A 263 6.69 9.79 8.11
C GLN A 263 8.15 9.73 8.54
N VAL A 264 9.05 9.76 7.55
CA VAL A 264 10.50 9.89 7.73
C VAL A 264 11.04 10.94 6.76
N ILE A 265 12.20 11.50 7.08
CA ILE A 265 12.98 12.29 6.13
C ILE A 265 13.93 11.34 5.41
N ALA A 266 13.81 11.23 4.09
CA ALA A 266 14.61 10.33 3.27
C ALA A 266 16.11 10.57 3.48
N GLY A 267 16.84 9.53 3.87
CA GLY A 267 18.29 9.56 4.08
C GLY A 267 18.77 10.39 5.28
N GLN A 268 17.88 10.84 6.16
CA GLN A 268 18.25 11.65 7.32
C GLN A 268 19.30 10.95 8.19
N ARG A 269 20.49 11.55 8.33
CA ARG A 269 21.66 11.05 9.05
C ARG A 269 22.35 9.80 8.46
N VAL A 270 21.82 9.22 7.39
CA VAL A 270 22.36 8.01 6.76
C VAL A 270 22.78 8.23 5.31
N GLY A 271 22.30 9.31 4.69
CA GLY A 271 22.66 9.69 3.32
C GLY A 271 21.84 8.98 2.24
N PRO A 272 22.16 9.27 0.98
CA PRO A 272 21.57 8.58 -0.16
C PRO A 272 22.08 7.13 -0.24
N GLY A 273 21.28 6.25 -0.84
CA GLY A 273 21.59 4.83 -0.99
C GLY A 273 20.35 3.98 -1.22
N ALA A 274 20.57 2.69 -1.37
CA ALA A 274 19.51 1.67 -1.44
C ALA A 274 19.26 1.13 -0.03
N TRP A 275 18.11 1.45 0.53
CA TRP A 275 17.69 1.05 1.87
C TRP A 275 16.68 -0.06 1.75
N MET A 276 17.00 -1.25 2.27
CA MET A 276 16.05 -2.36 2.26
C MET A 276 14.87 -2.04 3.17
N TYR A 277 13.66 -2.38 2.75
CA TYR A 277 12.51 -2.58 3.63
C TYR A 277 12.02 -4.03 3.48
N HIS A 278 11.61 -4.66 4.58
CA HIS A 278 11.24 -6.07 4.54
C HIS A 278 10.37 -6.50 5.74
N CYS A 279 9.77 -7.67 5.63
CA CYS A 279 9.26 -8.38 6.80
C CYS A 279 10.43 -8.92 7.61
N HIS A 280 10.50 -8.65 8.92
CA HIS A 280 11.59 -9.11 9.79
C HIS A 280 11.30 -10.49 10.43
N VAL A 281 10.21 -11.17 10.04
CA VAL A 281 10.09 -12.62 10.25
C VAL A 281 11.04 -13.29 9.28
N GLN A 282 12.09 -13.96 9.79
CA GLN A 282 13.23 -14.42 8.98
C GLN A 282 12.80 -15.28 7.78
N SER A 283 11.94 -16.28 8.02
CA SER A 283 11.44 -17.13 6.94
C SER A 283 10.65 -16.37 5.86
N HIS A 284 9.98 -15.27 6.23
CA HIS A 284 9.26 -14.43 5.26
C HIS A 284 10.24 -13.59 4.42
N ALA A 285 11.26 -13.02 5.06
CA ALA A 285 12.32 -12.29 4.37
C ALA A 285 13.06 -13.21 3.38
N ASP A 286 13.44 -14.42 3.83
CA ASP A 286 14.13 -15.42 3.01
C ASP A 286 13.28 -15.91 1.82
N MET A 287 11.95 -15.88 1.94
CA MET A 287 11.01 -16.14 0.84
C MET A 287 10.76 -14.93 -0.06
N GLY A 288 11.46 -13.81 0.16
CA GLY A 288 11.46 -12.65 -0.72
C GLY A 288 10.49 -11.53 -0.33
N MET A 289 10.00 -11.48 0.93
CA MET A 289 9.24 -10.32 1.40
C MET A 289 10.19 -9.15 1.74
N ALA A 290 10.89 -8.66 0.72
CA ALA A 290 11.82 -7.55 0.79
C ALA A 290 11.73 -6.68 -0.46
N GLY A 291 11.94 -5.37 -0.30
CA GLY A 291 12.00 -4.40 -1.38
C GLY A 291 13.03 -3.31 -1.07
N VAL A 292 13.13 -2.32 -1.94
CA VAL A 292 14.14 -1.27 -1.84
C VAL A 292 13.49 0.11 -1.78
N PHE A 293 13.93 0.90 -0.83
CA PHE A 293 13.71 2.33 -0.76
C PHE A 293 14.98 3.04 -1.24
N MET A 294 14.92 3.57 -2.44
CA MET A 294 16.01 4.28 -3.10
C MET A 294 16.00 5.75 -2.67
N VAL A 295 17.06 6.18 -2.00
CA VAL A 295 17.28 7.60 -1.70
C VAL A 295 18.36 8.13 -2.62
N THR A 296 18.00 9.01 -3.54
CA THR A 296 18.95 9.70 -4.42
C THR A 296 19.55 10.93 -3.75
N ASP A 297 20.67 11.44 -4.26
CA ASP A 297 21.15 12.76 -3.87
C ASP A 297 20.23 13.88 -4.41
N ALA A 298 20.59 15.13 -4.15
CA ALA A 298 19.80 16.29 -4.59
C ALA A 298 19.67 16.38 -6.12
N ASP A 299 20.65 15.88 -6.85
CA ASP A 299 20.70 15.89 -8.32
C ASP A 299 19.99 14.67 -8.94
N GLY A 300 19.54 13.74 -8.11
CA GLY A 300 18.85 12.52 -8.53
C GLY A 300 19.79 11.35 -8.83
N HIS A 301 21.06 11.45 -8.44
CA HIS A 301 22.04 10.37 -8.62
C HIS A 301 22.08 9.42 -7.43
N MET A 302 22.46 8.18 -7.68
CA MET A 302 22.73 7.16 -6.67
C MET A 302 24.25 7.03 -6.46
N PRO A 303 24.80 7.53 -5.35
CA PRO A 303 26.23 7.40 -5.10
C PRO A 303 26.63 5.91 -4.94
N GLY A 304 27.52 5.45 -5.80
CA GLY A 304 28.22 4.19 -5.61
C GLY A 304 27.42 2.89 -5.70
N HIS A 305 26.17 2.93 -6.13
CA HIS A 305 25.34 1.74 -6.22
C HIS A 305 25.27 1.21 -7.65
N THR A 306 26.00 0.13 -7.91
CA THR A 306 25.73 -0.74 -9.05
C THR A 306 24.86 -1.88 -8.57
N MET A 307 23.59 -1.91 -8.98
CA MET A 307 22.75 -3.10 -8.75
C MET A 307 23.44 -4.31 -9.36
N PRO A 308 23.59 -5.42 -8.62
CA PRO A 308 24.11 -6.65 -9.21
C PRO A 308 23.15 -7.09 -10.33
N PRO A 309 23.69 -7.54 -11.49
CA PRO A 309 22.85 -8.10 -12.53
C PRO A 309 22.12 -9.34 -11.97
N GLY A 310 20.79 -9.27 -11.87
CA GLY A 310 19.96 -10.39 -11.41
C GLY A 310 19.19 -10.21 -10.10
N GLY A 311 19.10 -8.99 -9.56
CA GLY A 311 18.39 -8.73 -8.32
C GLY A 311 19.21 -8.98 -7.05
N MET A 312 18.60 -8.75 -5.87
CA MET A 312 19.31 -9.03 -4.61
C MET A 312 19.50 -10.54 -4.42
N PRO A 313 20.71 -11.00 -4.00
CA PRO A 313 20.89 -12.39 -3.60
C PRO A 313 20.02 -12.66 -2.35
N HIS A 314 19.25 -13.71 -2.39
CA HIS A 314 18.46 -14.26 -1.29
C HIS A 314 19.32 -15.15 -0.41
#